data_b4ec85f11047528ebc21e2d0b965629e
#
_entry.id   b4ec85f11047528ebc21e2d0b965629e
#
_cell.length_a   1.000
_cell.length_b   1.000
_cell.length_c   1.000
_cell.angle_alpha   90.00
_cell.angle_beta   90.00
_cell.angle_gamma   90.00
#
_symmetry.space_group_name_H-M   'P 1'
#
loop_
_entity.id
_entity.type
_entity.pdbx_description
1 polymer ?
#
loop_
_entity_poly.entity_id
_entity_poly.type
_entity_poly.pdbx_seq_one_letter_code
_entity_poly.pdbx_strand_id
1 'polypeptide(L)'
;MIRRAFSVALLFCAFVAHAQDDPTIMTINGRPVSRSEFEYSYNKNNTDNVVDKKTVAQYVELFVNYKLKVEAALAARLDTTQAFRNEFADYRDQQVRPSFVNNDDVDKAARQLYDDTKQRIEGQGGLIRVAHIMLLLPQKKQRSAEQRIDSIYNALKRGADFAALARKLSDDKGSAQQGGELPWLQKGQTLKEFEDAAFALKKGEISKPVLSPAGYHIIKMIERRSFLPYDSVKADILAYIEQTNMREQIIDNKLNELAKASPTPRTTADVLQERAQAMQAKDPALRFLIQEYHDGLLLYEISNRTVWEKAAKDEEGLRYYFNKNKKRYAWDGARFKGIVCYAKSKADLKAAKKMVKNLPFNEWNEALRKAFNNDSTVRIKAERGVFKLGDNPVVDRDAFKQKVAIKDDANFPVVGVIGKKLKAPKEMDDVRALVVADFQETLEKEWVKDLRKQYKVEVNEAVLKTVNKH
;
A
#
# COMPACT_ATOMS: atom_id res chain seq x y z
N MET A 1 -50.59 32.73 -55.53
CA MET A 1 -49.32 32.13 -55.00
C MET A 1 -49.50 31.89 -53.54
N ILE A 2 -49.78 30.61 -53.20
CA ILE A 2 -50.20 30.20 -51.89
C ILE A 2 -48.97 29.67 -51.15
N ARG A 3 -48.56 30.34 -50.05
CA ARG A 3 -47.54 29.87 -49.11
C ARG A 3 -48.16 28.78 -48.19
N ARG A 4 -47.73 27.55 -48.34
CA ARG A 4 -48.04 26.48 -47.37
C ARG A 4 -47.00 26.52 -46.22
N ALA A 5 -47.45 26.83 -45.01
CA ALA A 5 -46.71 26.69 -43.79
C ALA A 5 -46.83 25.21 -43.36
N PHE A 6 -45.68 24.51 -43.21
CA PHE A 6 -45.60 23.21 -42.59
C PHE A 6 -45.36 23.40 -41.09
N SER A 7 -46.39 23.15 -40.31
CA SER A 7 -46.26 23.03 -38.85
C SER A 7 -45.71 21.67 -38.51
N VAL A 8 -44.47 21.61 -38.00
CA VAL A 8 -43.90 20.40 -37.41
C VAL A 8 -44.35 20.36 -35.95
N ALA A 9 -45.31 19.48 -35.64
CA ALA A 9 -45.68 19.15 -34.27
C ALA A 9 -44.58 18.27 -33.67
N LEU A 10 -43.76 18.79 -32.77
CA LEU A 10 -42.88 18.00 -31.92
C LEU A 10 -43.71 17.23 -30.88
N LEU A 11 -43.90 15.94 -31.10
CA LEU A 11 -44.38 15.02 -30.07
C LEU A 11 -43.28 14.87 -29.01
N PHE A 12 -43.43 15.53 -27.91
CA PHE A 12 -42.71 15.21 -26.68
C PHE A 12 -43.26 13.89 -26.13
N CYS A 13 -42.63 12.76 -26.49
CA CYS A 13 -42.84 11.52 -25.73
C CYS A 13 -42.15 11.72 -24.37
N ALA A 14 -42.96 12.01 -23.35
CA ALA A 14 -42.57 11.92 -21.96
C ALA A 14 -42.32 10.44 -21.65
N PHE A 15 -41.05 10.04 -21.66
CA PHE A 15 -40.61 8.81 -20.99
C PHE A 15 -40.76 9.09 -19.48
N VAL A 16 -41.85 8.69 -18.91
CA VAL A 16 -42.00 8.53 -17.46
C VAL A 16 -41.19 7.29 -17.09
N ALA A 17 -39.88 7.46 -16.98
CA ALA A 17 -39.09 6.54 -16.20
C ALA A 17 -39.61 6.65 -14.76
N HIS A 18 -40.03 5.58 -14.17
CA HIS A 18 -40.22 5.47 -12.72
C HIS A 18 -38.82 5.58 -12.10
N ALA A 19 -38.30 6.78 -12.05
CA ALA A 19 -37.18 7.10 -11.16
C ALA A 19 -37.78 6.99 -9.75
N GLN A 20 -37.29 6.08 -8.95
CA GLN A 20 -37.52 6.04 -7.52
C GLN A 20 -37.33 7.47 -7.02
N ASP A 21 -38.33 8.03 -6.34
CA ASP A 21 -38.39 9.46 -5.98
C ASP A 21 -37.20 9.80 -5.07
N ASP A 22 -36.12 10.35 -5.68
CA ASP A 22 -34.92 10.80 -4.95
C ASP A 22 -34.90 12.32 -4.90
N PRO A 23 -35.66 12.92 -3.96
CA PRO A 23 -35.88 14.33 -3.93
C PRO A 23 -34.60 15.10 -3.58
N THR A 24 -34.52 16.32 -4.10
CA THR A 24 -33.44 17.26 -3.75
C THR A 24 -33.57 17.67 -2.28
N ILE A 25 -32.58 17.29 -1.46
CA ILE A 25 -32.53 17.64 -0.03
C ILE A 25 -31.94 19.01 0.19
N MET A 26 -31.04 19.46 -0.66
CA MET A 26 -30.46 20.81 -0.64
C MET A 26 -29.91 21.22 -2.01
N THR A 27 -29.71 22.51 -2.20
CA THR A 27 -28.91 23.02 -3.33
C THR A 27 -27.73 23.82 -2.81
N ILE A 28 -26.57 23.62 -3.43
CA ILE A 28 -25.34 24.34 -3.15
C ILE A 28 -24.91 25.06 -4.42
N ASN A 29 -24.93 26.38 -4.41
CA ASN A 29 -24.66 27.20 -5.59
C ASN A 29 -25.51 26.80 -6.83
N GLY A 30 -26.78 26.47 -6.59
CA GLY A 30 -27.71 26.00 -7.62
C GLY A 30 -27.54 24.54 -8.05
N ARG A 31 -26.54 23.82 -7.58
CA ARG A 31 -26.36 22.38 -7.82
C ARG A 31 -27.17 21.54 -6.85
N PRO A 32 -28.07 20.69 -7.33
CA PRO A 32 -28.89 19.86 -6.46
C PRO A 32 -28.04 18.74 -5.82
N VAL A 33 -28.35 18.47 -4.57
CA VAL A 33 -27.90 17.28 -3.82
C VAL A 33 -29.14 16.44 -3.54
N SER A 34 -29.10 15.16 -3.87
CA SER A 34 -30.23 14.27 -3.61
C SER A 34 -30.26 13.78 -2.17
N ARG A 35 -31.43 13.33 -1.71
CA ARG A 35 -31.60 12.71 -0.40
C ARG A 35 -30.71 11.48 -0.27
N SER A 36 -30.68 10.62 -1.28
CA SER A 36 -29.88 9.38 -1.24
C SER A 36 -28.37 9.66 -1.16
N GLU A 37 -27.87 10.71 -1.81
CA GLU A 37 -26.46 11.14 -1.66
C GLU A 37 -26.14 11.56 -0.22
N PHE A 38 -27.02 12.37 0.37
CA PHE A 38 -26.87 12.80 1.75
C PHE A 38 -26.95 11.62 2.73
N GLU A 39 -27.91 10.70 2.55
CA GLU A 39 -28.09 9.52 3.39
C GLU A 39 -26.89 8.58 3.29
N TYR A 40 -26.36 8.36 2.12
CA TYR A 40 -25.15 7.56 1.93
C TYR A 40 -23.99 8.12 2.77
N SER A 41 -23.75 9.42 2.67
CA SER A 41 -22.69 10.10 3.43
C SER A 41 -22.98 10.10 4.94
N TYR A 42 -24.22 10.40 5.34
CA TYR A 42 -24.66 10.41 6.75
C TYR A 42 -24.48 9.03 7.39
N ASN A 43 -24.99 7.98 6.76
CA ASN A 43 -24.99 6.62 7.30
C ASN A 43 -23.57 6.06 7.40
N LYS A 44 -22.73 6.31 6.39
CA LYS A 44 -21.32 5.90 6.39
C LYS A 44 -20.54 6.51 7.57
N ASN A 45 -20.84 7.75 7.91
CA ASN A 45 -20.16 8.49 8.99
C ASN A 45 -20.83 8.33 10.38
N ASN A 46 -21.91 7.54 10.48
CA ASN A 46 -22.65 7.30 11.73
C ASN A 46 -22.89 5.81 11.99
N THR A 47 -21.97 4.93 11.59
CA THR A 47 -22.03 3.49 11.86
C THR A 47 -21.95 3.19 13.37
N ASP A 48 -22.26 1.96 13.76
CA ASP A 48 -22.29 1.57 15.18
C ASP A 48 -20.94 1.71 15.89
N ASN A 49 -19.85 1.71 15.14
CA ASN A 49 -18.49 1.87 15.67
C ASN A 49 -18.08 3.34 15.91
N VAL A 50 -18.90 4.32 15.53
CA VAL A 50 -18.61 5.75 15.73
C VAL A 50 -19.00 6.18 17.13
N VAL A 51 -18.03 6.65 17.91
CA VAL A 51 -18.22 7.06 19.32
C VAL A 51 -19.05 8.35 19.43
N ASP A 52 -18.85 9.30 18.51
CA ASP A 52 -19.51 10.62 18.50
C ASP A 52 -20.47 10.73 17.31
N LYS A 53 -21.57 9.95 17.36
CA LYS A 53 -22.63 9.98 16.33
C LYS A 53 -23.28 11.36 16.27
N LYS A 54 -23.46 11.85 15.05
CA LYS A 54 -24.14 13.14 14.82
C LYS A 54 -25.61 12.90 14.51
N THR A 55 -26.46 13.78 15.01
CA THR A 55 -27.85 13.84 14.54
C THR A 55 -27.90 14.36 13.11
N VAL A 56 -29.00 14.10 12.39
CA VAL A 56 -29.18 14.62 11.02
C VAL A 56 -28.97 16.13 10.97
N ALA A 57 -29.53 16.87 11.93
CA ALA A 57 -29.38 18.32 12.01
C ALA A 57 -27.92 18.79 12.21
N GLN A 58 -27.13 18.07 13.01
CA GLN A 58 -25.73 18.36 13.19
C GLN A 58 -24.90 18.01 11.95
N TYR A 59 -25.27 16.91 11.27
CA TYR A 59 -24.56 16.46 10.09
C TYR A 59 -24.80 17.34 8.87
N VAL A 60 -26.00 17.93 8.73
CA VAL A 60 -26.30 18.89 7.65
C VAL A 60 -25.28 20.02 7.59
N GLU A 61 -24.93 20.59 8.74
CA GLU A 61 -23.94 21.69 8.79
C GLU A 61 -22.55 21.24 8.30
N LEU A 62 -22.12 20.05 8.69
CA LEU A 62 -20.86 19.48 8.25
C LEU A 62 -20.87 19.18 6.74
N PHE A 63 -21.98 18.61 6.27
CA PHE A 63 -22.14 18.26 4.87
C PHE A 63 -22.22 19.50 3.97
N VAL A 64 -22.93 20.54 4.39
CA VAL A 64 -22.96 21.84 3.69
C VAL A 64 -21.55 22.43 3.60
N ASN A 65 -20.80 22.45 4.70
CA ASN A 65 -19.43 22.98 4.70
C ASN A 65 -18.52 22.18 3.76
N TYR A 66 -18.67 20.85 3.72
CA TYR A 66 -17.98 19.99 2.77
C TYR A 66 -18.31 20.37 1.32
N LYS A 67 -19.58 20.45 0.96
CA LYS A 67 -20.02 20.79 -0.40
C LYS A 67 -19.61 22.21 -0.82
N LEU A 68 -19.62 23.17 0.08
CA LEU A 68 -19.13 24.52 -0.19
C LEU A 68 -17.64 24.54 -0.57
N LYS A 69 -16.82 23.73 0.08
CA LYS A 69 -15.40 23.59 -0.25
C LYS A 69 -15.20 22.91 -1.61
N VAL A 70 -16.02 21.90 -1.93
CA VAL A 70 -16.02 21.27 -3.26
C VAL A 70 -16.40 22.29 -4.33
N GLU A 71 -17.41 23.13 -4.11
CA GLU A 71 -17.76 24.22 -5.05
C GLU A 71 -16.60 25.20 -5.26
N ALA A 72 -15.89 25.57 -4.19
CA ALA A 72 -14.68 26.40 -4.31
C ALA A 72 -13.58 25.73 -5.16
N ALA A 73 -13.39 24.43 -5.01
CA ALA A 73 -12.43 23.65 -5.80
C ALA A 73 -12.82 23.61 -7.28
N LEU A 74 -14.11 23.41 -7.58
CA LEU A 74 -14.63 23.43 -8.95
C LEU A 74 -14.52 24.83 -9.58
N ALA A 75 -14.81 25.89 -8.82
CA ALA A 75 -14.61 27.27 -9.26
C ALA A 75 -13.14 27.56 -9.56
N ALA A 76 -12.22 26.98 -8.82
CA ALA A 76 -10.77 27.03 -9.07
C ALA A 76 -10.32 26.06 -10.17
N ARG A 77 -11.23 25.30 -10.80
CA ARG A 77 -10.99 24.34 -11.91
C ARG A 77 -9.98 23.25 -11.53
N LEU A 78 -9.94 22.82 -10.30
CA LEU A 78 -9.00 21.78 -9.83
C LEU A 78 -9.31 20.43 -10.45
N ASP A 79 -10.55 20.13 -10.77
CA ASP A 79 -11.02 18.96 -11.51
C ASP A 79 -10.43 18.85 -12.94
N THR A 80 -9.94 19.95 -13.48
CA THR A 80 -9.35 19.98 -14.83
C THR A 80 -7.85 19.75 -14.88
N THR A 81 -7.19 19.67 -13.72
CA THR A 81 -5.74 19.42 -13.66
C THR A 81 -5.40 17.98 -14.06
N GLN A 82 -4.24 17.78 -14.70
CA GLN A 82 -3.83 16.45 -15.13
C GLN A 82 -3.64 15.50 -13.94
N ALA A 83 -3.08 15.99 -12.84
CA ALA A 83 -2.88 15.20 -11.61
C ALA A 83 -4.21 14.68 -11.07
N PHE A 84 -5.20 15.55 -10.93
CA PHE A 84 -6.54 15.17 -10.50
C PHE A 84 -7.18 14.12 -11.42
N ARG A 85 -7.14 14.38 -12.75
CA ARG A 85 -7.74 13.47 -13.74
C ARG A 85 -7.13 12.08 -13.68
N ASN A 86 -5.80 11.99 -13.55
CA ASN A 86 -5.11 10.71 -13.47
C ASN A 86 -5.52 9.97 -12.20
N GLU A 87 -5.41 10.61 -11.05
CA GLU A 87 -5.71 9.97 -9.76
C GLU A 87 -7.18 9.57 -9.65
N PHE A 88 -8.09 10.40 -10.11
CA PHE A 88 -9.51 10.07 -10.14
C PHE A 88 -9.81 8.91 -11.11
N ALA A 89 -9.19 8.91 -12.30
CA ALA A 89 -9.34 7.81 -13.26
C ALA A 89 -8.81 6.49 -12.67
N ASP A 90 -7.64 6.49 -12.06
CA ASP A 90 -7.05 5.31 -11.44
C ASP A 90 -7.97 4.71 -10.37
N TYR A 91 -8.53 5.53 -9.48
CA TYR A 91 -9.48 5.06 -8.47
C TYR A 91 -10.76 4.50 -9.08
N ARG A 92 -11.40 5.26 -9.98
CA ARG A 92 -12.62 4.83 -10.70
C ARG A 92 -12.38 3.50 -11.39
N ASP A 93 -11.26 3.37 -12.08
CA ASP A 93 -10.94 2.19 -12.88
C ASP A 93 -10.70 0.96 -12.01
N GLN A 94 -10.08 1.12 -10.84
CA GLN A 94 -9.97 0.05 -9.84
C GLN A 94 -11.33 -0.52 -9.42
N GLN A 95 -12.36 0.32 -9.31
CA GLN A 95 -13.71 -0.13 -8.93
C GLN A 95 -14.40 -0.94 -10.03
N VAL A 96 -14.07 -0.71 -11.29
CA VAL A 96 -14.78 -1.32 -12.42
C VAL A 96 -14.01 -2.44 -13.11
N ARG A 97 -12.68 -2.46 -13.02
CA ARG A 97 -11.82 -3.50 -13.64
C ARG A 97 -12.29 -4.93 -13.36
N PRO A 98 -12.64 -5.32 -12.12
CA PRO A 98 -13.09 -6.67 -11.84
C PRO A 98 -14.35 -7.09 -12.63
N SER A 99 -15.17 -6.13 -13.07
CA SER A 99 -16.40 -6.39 -13.83
C SER A 99 -16.18 -6.85 -15.28
N PHE A 100 -14.94 -6.79 -15.78
CA PHE A 100 -14.61 -7.22 -17.15
C PHE A 100 -14.35 -8.72 -17.26
N VAL A 101 -14.10 -9.40 -16.16
CA VAL A 101 -13.73 -10.81 -16.11
C VAL A 101 -14.61 -11.55 -15.11
N ASN A 102 -15.23 -12.62 -15.56
CA ASN A 102 -16.02 -13.52 -14.75
C ASN A 102 -15.26 -14.84 -14.47
N ASN A 103 -15.87 -15.76 -13.75
CA ASN A 103 -15.24 -17.04 -13.43
C ASN A 103 -14.99 -17.91 -14.68
N ASP A 104 -15.83 -17.81 -15.71
CA ASP A 104 -15.66 -18.57 -16.95
C ASP A 104 -14.41 -18.09 -17.72
N ASP A 105 -14.14 -16.78 -17.70
CA ASP A 105 -12.92 -16.21 -18.31
C ASP A 105 -11.67 -16.72 -17.59
N VAL A 106 -11.71 -16.81 -16.25
CA VAL A 106 -10.61 -17.35 -15.43
C VAL A 106 -10.44 -18.86 -15.65
N ASP A 107 -11.55 -19.63 -15.70
CA ASP A 107 -11.52 -21.06 -16.00
C ASP A 107 -10.95 -21.34 -17.40
N LYS A 108 -11.28 -20.50 -18.38
CA LYS A 108 -10.71 -20.58 -19.73
C LYS A 108 -9.22 -20.33 -19.72
N ALA A 109 -8.76 -19.31 -19.02
CA ALA A 109 -7.32 -19.03 -18.87
C ALA A 109 -6.60 -20.15 -18.12
N ALA A 110 -7.23 -20.72 -17.09
CA ALA A 110 -6.70 -21.86 -16.35
C ALA A 110 -6.57 -23.10 -17.25
N ARG A 111 -7.53 -23.34 -18.11
CA ARG A 111 -7.46 -24.44 -19.09
C ARG A 111 -6.34 -24.21 -20.10
N GLN A 112 -6.19 -23.01 -20.64
CA GLN A 112 -5.09 -22.67 -21.56
C GLN A 112 -3.72 -22.88 -20.89
N LEU A 113 -3.54 -22.38 -19.68
CA LEU A 113 -2.30 -22.56 -18.92
C LEU A 113 -1.98 -24.03 -18.66
N TYR A 114 -3.01 -24.83 -18.39
CA TYR A 114 -2.86 -26.27 -18.26
C TYR A 114 -2.41 -26.91 -19.57
N ASP A 115 -3.09 -26.61 -20.68
CA ASP A 115 -2.79 -27.21 -21.99
C ASP A 115 -1.38 -26.87 -22.47
N ASP A 116 -0.95 -25.60 -22.31
CA ASP A 116 0.41 -25.16 -22.63
C ASP A 116 1.46 -25.87 -21.77
N THR A 117 1.19 -26.00 -20.47
CA THR A 117 2.09 -26.69 -19.52
C THR A 117 2.18 -28.17 -19.82
N LYS A 118 1.03 -28.80 -20.10
CA LYS A 118 0.96 -30.22 -20.50
C LYS A 118 1.76 -30.46 -21.79
N GLN A 119 1.52 -29.66 -22.82
CA GLN A 119 2.23 -29.75 -24.09
C GLN A 119 3.75 -29.62 -23.90
N ARG A 120 4.18 -28.66 -23.11
CA ARG A 120 5.62 -28.45 -22.80
C ARG A 120 6.22 -29.64 -22.06
N ILE A 121 5.56 -30.17 -21.04
CA ILE A 121 6.06 -31.29 -20.23
C ILE A 121 6.07 -32.58 -21.04
N GLU A 122 4.99 -32.88 -21.76
CA GLU A 122 4.90 -34.10 -22.59
C GLU A 122 5.86 -34.06 -23.77
N GLY A 123 6.03 -32.90 -24.43
CA GLY A 123 7.01 -32.67 -25.48
C GLY A 123 8.45 -32.83 -25.01
N GLN A 124 8.73 -32.70 -23.73
CA GLN A 124 10.04 -32.93 -23.10
C GLN A 124 10.22 -34.33 -22.51
N GLY A 125 9.28 -35.25 -22.71
CA GLY A 125 9.37 -36.63 -22.24
C GLY A 125 8.54 -36.94 -21.00
N GLY A 126 7.63 -36.07 -20.62
CA GLY A 126 6.69 -36.27 -19.52
C GLY A 126 7.31 -36.07 -18.13
N LEU A 127 6.63 -36.64 -17.14
CA LEU A 127 7.10 -36.67 -15.75
C LEU A 127 7.80 -38.00 -15.47
N ILE A 128 8.91 -37.97 -14.76
CA ILE A 128 9.64 -39.17 -14.32
C ILE A 128 9.73 -39.21 -12.79
N ARG A 129 9.64 -40.42 -12.24
CA ARG A 129 10.01 -40.72 -10.87
C ARG A 129 11.20 -41.65 -10.89
N VAL A 130 12.26 -41.24 -10.24
CA VAL A 130 13.53 -41.95 -10.21
C VAL A 130 14.02 -42.16 -8.79
N ALA A 131 14.89 -43.14 -8.58
CA ALA A 131 15.74 -43.19 -7.41
C ALA A 131 17.17 -42.94 -7.81
N HIS A 132 18.00 -42.37 -6.94
CA HIS A 132 19.42 -42.21 -7.21
C HIS A 132 20.29 -42.54 -6.00
N ILE A 133 21.54 -42.92 -6.31
CA ILE A 133 22.65 -43.02 -5.37
C ILE A 133 23.64 -41.95 -5.78
N MET A 134 23.96 -41.04 -4.89
CA MET A 134 24.91 -39.94 -5.15
C MET A 134 26.17 -40.13 -4.29
N LEU A 135 27.33 -39.91 -4.88
CA LEU A 135 28.60 -39.76 -4.16
C LEU A 135 29.16 -38.37 -4.46
N LEU A 136 29.37 -37.58 -3.42
CA LEU A 136 30.01 -36.27 -3.50
C LEU A 136 31.43 -36.36 -4.00
N LEU A 137 31.89 -35.35 -4.76
CA LEU A 137 33.28 -35.23 -5.19
C LEU A 137 34.11 -34.61 -4.05
N PRO A 138 35.02 -35.38 -3.43
CA PRO A 138 35.94 -34.79 -2.48
C PRO A 138 36.98 -33.95 -3.23
N GLN A 139 37.26 -32.74 -2.77
CA GLN A 139 38.19 -31.77 -3.40
C GLN A 139 39.61 -32.32 -3.71
N LYS A 140 40.03 -33.43 -3.12
CA LYS A 140 41.37 -34.03 -3.28
C LYS A 140 41.41 -35.50 -3.64
N LYS A 141 40.27 -36.19 -3.84
CA LYS A 141 40.23 -37.64 -4.08
C LYS A 141 39.17 -38.08 -5.11
N GLN A 142 39.11 -37.41 -6.26
CA GLN A 142 38.13 -37.72 -7.32
C GLN A 142 38.19 -39.20 -7.76
N ARG A 143 39.38 -39.79 -7.97
CA ARG A 143 39.55 -41.19 -8.33
C ARG A 143 38.93 -42.18 -7.31
N SER A 144 38.90 -41.84 -6.03
CA SER A 144 38.28 -42.72 -5.03
C SER A 144 36.75 -42.70 -5.07
N ALA A 145 36.14 -41.58 -5.47
CA ALA A 145 34.70 -41.50 -5.67
C ALA A 145 34.26 -42.30 -6.91
N GLU A 146 35.01 -42.19 -8.00
CA GLU A 146 34.80 -42.97 -9.21
C GLU A 146 34.87 -44.48 -8.96
N GLN A 147 35.92 -44.95 -8.30
CA GLN A 147 36.06 -46.38 -7.96
C GLN A 147 34.92 -46.87 -7.04
N ARG A 148 34.48 -46.04 -6.11
CA ARG A 148 33.35 -46.35 -5.21
C ARG A 148 32.03 -46.46 -5.97
N ILE A 149 31.71 -45.47 -6.85
CA ILE A 149 30.49 -45.52 -7.63
C ILE A 149 30.45 -46.68 -8.59
N ASP A 150 31.59 -47.02 -9.24
CA ASP A 150 31.74 -48.21 -10.10
C ASP A 150 31.50 -49.50 -9.31
N SER A 151 32.04 -49.61 -8.10
CA SER A 151 31.81 -50.77 -7.22
C SER A 151 30.32 -50.92 -6.88
N ILE A 152 29.63 -49.82 -6.60
CA ILE A 152 28.17 -49.80 -6.35
C ILE A 152 27.42 -50.22 -7.61
N TYR A 153 27.78 -49.67 -8.78
CA TYR A 153 27.16 -50.02 -10.06
C TYR A 153 27.34 -51.53 -10.36
N ASN A 154 28.53 -52.07 -10.16
CA ASN A 154 28.80 -53.49 -10.36
C ASN A 154 28.02 -54.38 -9.37
N ALA A 155 27.79 -53.95 -8.13
CA ALA A 155 26.94 -54.66 -7.19
C ALA A 155 25.46 -54.65 -7.65
N LEU A 156 24.97 -53.54 -8.13
CA LEU A 156 23.61 -53.40 -8.70
C LEU A 156 23.42 -54.29 -9.93
N LYS A 157 24.42 -54.35 -10.80
CA LYS A 157 24.40 -55.26 -11.97
C LYS A 157 24.39 -56.76 -11.58
N ARG A 158 24.89 -57.12 -10.41
CA ARG A 158 24.81 -58.48 -9.85
C ARG A 158 23.52 -58.73 -9.01
N GLY A 159 22.56 -57.78 -9.04
CA GLY A 159 21.24 -57.94 -8.40
C GLY A 159 21.14 -57.41 -6.97
N ALA A 160 22.10 -56.62 -6.50
CA ALA A 160 21.98 -55.99 -5.19
C ALA A 160 20.76 -55.04 -5.15
N ASP A 161 20.11 -54.93 -4.00
CA ASP A 161 18.95 -54.04 -3.82
C ASP A 161 19.36 -52.58 -3.86
N PHE A 162 18.74 -51.85 -4.76
CA PHE A 162 19.03 -50.42 -5.00
C PHE A 162 18.75 -49.56 -3.77
N ALA A 163 17.60 -49.78 -3.13
CA ALA A 163 17.17 -48.97 -1.99
C ALA A 163 18.05 -49.21 -0.75
N ALA A 164 18.48 -50.46 -0.54
CA ALA A 164 19.43 -50.78 0.51
C ALA A 164 20.80 -50.15 0.33
N LEU A 165 21.31 -50.14 -0.92
CA LEU A 165 22.56 -49.45 -1.23
C LEU A 165 22.44 -47.94 -1.14
N ALA A 166 21.32 -47.35 -1.57
CA ALA A 166 21.05 -45.93 -1.41
C ALA A 166 21.07 -45.50 0.08
N ARG A 167 20.35 -46.23 0.95
CA ARG A 167 20.33 -45.94 2.38
C ARG A 167 21.72 -46.02 3.03
N LYS A 168 22.54 -46.99 2.57
CA LYS A 168 23.83 -47.25 3.17
C LYS A 168 24.93 -46.34 2.64
N LEU A 169 24.93 -46.00 1.35
CA LEU A 169 26.10 -45.48 0.65
C LEU A 169 25.87 -44.11 -0.01
N SER A 170 24.60 -43.66 -0.17
CA SER A 170 24.33 -42.36 -0.79
C SER A 170 24.72 -41.20 0.12
N ASP A 171 25.40 -40.22 -0.45
CA ASP A 171 25.74 -38.97 0.21
C ASP A 171 24.59 -37.96 0.14
N ASP A 172 23.57 -38.18 -0.70
CA ASP A 172 22.32 -37.41 -0.65
C ASP A 172 21.45 -37.92 0.49
N LYS A 173 21.59 -37.26 1.67
CA LYS A 173 20.84 -37.63 2.87
C LYS A 173 19.35 -37.32 2.77
N GLY A 174 18.95 -36.45 1.86
CA GLY A 174 17.54 -36.09 1.64
C GLY A 174 16.72 -37.27 1.09
N SER A 175 17.26 -38.02 0.15
CA SER A 175 16.57 -39.15 -0.48
C SER A 175 17.06 -40.52 0.02
N ALA A 176 18.26 -40.62 0.58
CA ALA A 176 18.88 -41.90 0.95
C ALA A 176 17.97 -42.74 1.87
N GLN A 177 17.33 -42.16 2.89
CA GLN A 177 16.45 -42.87 3.84
C GLN A 177 15.21 -43.46 3.16
N GLN A 178 14.76 -42.84 2.08
CA GLN A 178 13.66 -43.33 1.23
C GLN A 178 14.15 -44.22 0.08
N GLY A 179 15.34 -44.80 0.21
CA GLY A 179 15.92 -45.67 -0.82
C GLY A 179 16.42 -44.94 -2.07
N GLY A 180 16.67 -43.65 -1.95
CA GLY A 180 17.11 -42.77 -3.03
C GLY A 180 15.98 -42.22 -3.91
N GLU A 181 14.71 -42.46 -3.56
CA GLU A 181 13.58 -41.99 -4.36
C GLU A 181 13.46 -40.47 -4.28
N LEU A 182 13.23 -39.88 -5.46
CA LEU A 182 12.99 -38.47 -5.66
C LEU A 182 11.51 -38.21 -5.97
N PRO A 183 11.00 -37.01 -5.70
CA PRO A 183 9.69 -36.60 -6.18
C PRO A 183 9.57 -36.71 -7.71
N TRP A 184 8.38 -36.54 -8.24
CA TRP A 184 8.19 -36.44 -9.69
C TRP A 184 8.99 -35.27 -10.25
N LEU A 185 9.78 -35.54 -11.29
CA LEU A 185 10.67 -34.61 -11.96
C LEU A 185 10.18 -34.32 -13.37
N GLN A 186 10.35 -33.09 -13.81
CA GLN A 186 10.28 -32.66 -15.21
C GLN A 186 11.63 -32.12 -15.65
N LYS A 187 11.89 -32.04 -16.95
CA LYS A 187 13.09 -31.40 -17.46
C LYS A 187 13.21 -29.92 -17.00
N GLY A 188 14.43 -29.50 -16.70
CA GLY A 188 14.75 -28.16 -16.17
C GLY A 188 14.76 -28.06 -14.65
N GLN A 189 14.52 -29.16 -13.91
CA GLN A 189 14.49 -29.15 -12.43
C GLN A 189 15.78 -29.64 -11.77
N THR A 190 16.62 -30.35 -12.50
CA THR A 190 17.87 -30.92 -11.99
C THR A 190 19.07 -30.60 -12.89
N LEU A 191 20.26 -31.08 -12.52
CA LEU A 191 21.45 -30.86 -13.31
C LEU A 191 21.34 -31.54 -14.67
N LYS A 192 21.85 -30.92 -15.73
CA LYS A 192 21.69 -31.36 -17.10
C LYS A 192 22.18 -32.80 -17.31
N GLU A 193 23.34 -33.17 -16.77
CA GLU A 193 23.92 -34.51 -16.88
C GLU A 193 23.04 -35.58 -16.23
N PHE A 194 22.45 -35.23 -15.06
CA PHE A 194 21.50 -36.10 -14.38
C PHE A 194 20.22 -36.28 -15.20
N GLU A 195 19.66 -35.17 -15.70
CA GLU A 195 18.44 -35.20 -16.50
C GLU A 195 18.61 -36.00 -17.79
N ASP A 196 19.66 -35.73 -18.54
CA ASP A 196 19.92 -36.43 -19.80
C ASP A 196 19.98 -37.95 -19.58
N ALA A 197 20.66 -38.40 -18.52
CA ALA A 197 20.72 -39.80 -18.17
C ALA A 197 19.37 -40.35 -17.68
N ALA A 198 18.69 -39.63 -16.79
CA ALA A 198 17.41 -40.05 -16.20
C ALA A 198 16.31 -40.20 -17.27
N PHE A 199 16.20 -39.20 -18.17
CA PHE A 199 15.17 -39.20 -19.21
C PHE A 199 15.43 -40.22 -20.33
N ALA A 200 16.67 -40.71 -20.48
CA ALA A 200 16.99 -41.77 -21.43
C ALA A 200 16.60 -43.18 -20.94
N LEU A 201 16.39 -43.38 -19.62
CA LEU A 201 16.10 -44.69 -19.04
C LEU A 201 14.66 -45.14 -19.30
N LYS A 202 14.48 -46.43 -19.52
CA LYS A 202 13.19 -47.11 -19.49
C LYS A 202 12.86 -47.54 -18.03
N LYS A 203 11.58 -47.79 -17.75
CA LYS A 203 11.13 -48.28 -16.45
C LYS A 203 11.93 -49.50 -15.98
N GLY A 204 12.46 -49.41 -14.77
CA GLY A 204 13.31 -50.46 -14.16
C GLY A 204 14.79 -50.40 -14.54
N GLU A 205 15.19 -49.65 -15.57
CA GLU A 205 16.58 -49.52 -15.95
C GLU A 205 17.41 -48.68 -14.98
N ILE A 206 18.70 -48.98 -14.91
CA ILE A 206 19.70 -48.31 -14.09
C ILE A 206 20.74 -47.66 -15.01
N SER A 207 21.08 -46.39 -14.77
CA SER A 207 22.11 -45.69 -15.52
C SER A 207 23.51 -46.26 -15.21
N LYS A 208 24.45 -46.08 -16.15
CA LYS A 208 25.86 -46.09 -15.76
C LYS A 208 26.14 -44.94 -14.78
N PRO A 209 27.30 -44.97 -14.08
CA PRO A 209 27.72 -43.80 -13.32
C PRO A 209 27.72 -42.52 -14.15
N VAL A 210 27.06 -41.48 -13.68
CA VAL A 210 26.92 -40.17 -14.35
C VAL A 210 27.65 -39.15 -13.50
N LEU A 211 28.58 -38.43 -14.09
CA LEU A 211 29.28 -37.33 -13.44
C LEU A 211 28.52 -36.00 -13.66
N SER A 212 28.27 -35.28 -12.58
CA SER A 212 27.70 -33.93 -12.59
C SER A 212 28.55 -32.99 -11.71
N PRO A 213 28.30 -31.68 -11.72
CA PRO A 213 28.92 -30.75 -10.77
C PRO A 213 28.71 -31.10 -9.29
N ALA A 214 27.63 -31.81 -8.95
CA ALA A 214 27.33 -32.22 -7.56
C ALA A 214 28.06 -33.53 -7.16
N GLY A 215 28.47 -34.37 -8.11
CA GLY A 215 29.09 -35.67 -7.83
C GLY A 215 28.76 -36.74 -8.84
N TYR A 216 29.06 -37.97 -8.49
CA TYR A 216 28.67 -39.14 -9.28
C TYR A 216 27.29 -39.62 -8.89
N HIS A 217 26.45 -39.97 -9.85
CA HIS A 217 25.11 -40.51 -9.65
C HIS A 217 24.94 -41.87 -10.34
N ILE A 218 24.21 -42.79 -9.72
CA ILE A 218 23.57 -43.92 -10.39
C ILE A 218 22.08 -43.69 -10.25
N ILE A 219 21.34 -43.73 -11.37
CA ILE A 219 19.92 -43.39 -11.43
C ILE A 219 19.14 -44.65 -11.83
N LYS A 220 18.03 -44.92 -11.14
CA LYS A 220 17.08 -45.99 -11.46
C LYS A 220 15.75 -45.36 -11.83
N MET A 221 15.25 -45.67 -13.03
CA MET A 221 13.90 -45.27 -13.44
C MET A 221 12.85 -46.10 -12.72
N ILE A 222 12.01 -45.48 -11.94
CA ILE A 222 10.89 -46.12 -11.24
C ILE A 222 9.64 -46.09 -12.13
N GLU A 223 9.28 -44.89 -12.60
CA GLU A 223 8.05 -44.68 -13.35
C GLU A 223 8.14 -43.46 -14.27
N ARG A 224 7.43 -43.52 -15.39
CA ARG A 224 7.23 -42.40 -16.30
C ARG A 224 5.72 -42.28 -16.53
N ARG A 225 5.21 -41.02 -16.56
CA ARG A 225 3.83 -40.73 -16.87
C ARG A 225 3.70 -39.44 -17.69
N SER A 226 2.54 -39.29 -18.30
CA SER A 226 2.07 -38.03 -18.84
C SER A 226 1.82 -36.99 -17.72
N PHE A 227 1.58 -35.76 -18.13
CA PHE A 227 1.14 -34.73 -17.16
C PHE A 227 -0.16 -35.13 -16.45
N LEU A 228 -0.39 -34.57 -15.26
CA LEU A 228 -1.57 -34.90 -14.46
C LEU A 228 -2.87 -34.46 -15.15
N PRO A 229 -4.01 -35.17 -14.94
CA PRO A 229 -5.31 -34.73 -15.43
C PRO A 229 -5.68 -33.34 -14.89
N TYR A 230 -6.36 -32.54 -15.71
CA TYR A 230 -6.75 -31.16 -15.36
C TYR A 230 -7.46 -31.05 -14.01
N ASP A 231 -8.43 -31.92 -13.76
CA ASP A 231 -9.24 -31.86 -12.53
C ASP A 231 -8.40 -32.05 -11.25
N SER A 232 -7.29 -32.77 -11.35
CA SER A 232 -6.39 -32.98 -10.21
C SER A 232 -5.46 -31.80 -9.93
N VAL A 233 -5.28 -30.88 -10.86
CA VAL A 233 -4.41 -29.69 -10.74
C VAL A 233 -5.16 -28.35 -10.88
N LYS A 234 -6.46 -28.40 -11.17
CA LYS A 234 -7.28 -27.20 -11.39
C LYS A 234 -7.19 -26.23 -10.21
N ALA A 235 -7.29 -26.70 -8.98
CA ALA A 235 -7.22 -25.87 -7.79
C ALA A 235 -5.87 -25.16 -7.66
N ASP A 236 -4.77 -25.86 -7.94
CA ASP A 236 -3.43 -25.30 -7.89
C ASP A 236 -3.22 -24.25 -8.99
N ILE A 237 -3.77 -24.49 -10.18
CA ILE A 237 -3.69 -23.53 -11.30
C ILE A 237 -4.48 -22.26 -10.96
N LEU A 238 -5.70 -22.38 -10.42
CA LEU A 238 -6.49 -21.23 -10.00
C LEU A 238 -5.78 -20.44 -8.89
N ALA A 239 -5.21 -21.13 -7.90
CA ALA A 239 -4.39 -20.48 -6.87
C ALA A 239 -3.18 -19.76 -7.46
N TYR A 240 -2.52 -20.36 -8.44
CA TYR A 240 -1.39 -19.73 -9.14
C TYR A 240 -1.81 -18.46 -9.89
N ILE A 241 -2.96 -18.48 -10.60
CA ILE A 241 -3.50 -17.31 -11.30
C ILE A 241 -3.72 -16.14 -10.32
N GLU A 242 -4.29 -16.40 -9.13
CA GLU A 242 -4.51 -15.37 -8.12
C GLU A 242 -3.20 -14.88 -7.48
N GLN A 243 -2.29 -15.77 -7.12
CA GLN A 243 -1.01 -15.42 -6.49
C GLN A 243 -0.04 -14.65 -7.40
N THR A 244 -0.13 -14.84 -8.70
CA THR A 244 0.76 -14.20 -9.68
C THR A 244 0.13 -12.99 -10.38
N ASN A 245 -1.02 -12.52 -9.92
CA ASN A 245 -1.78 -11.43 -10.54
C ASN A 245 -2.15 -11.67 -12.02
N MET A 246 -2.23 -12.93 -12.45
CA MET A 246 -2.64 -13.24 -13.83
C MET A 246 -4.08 -12.81 -14.13
N ARG A 247 -4.93 -12.70 -13.11
CA ARG A 247 -6.28 -12.12 -13.27
C ARG A 247 -6.24 -10.71 -13.88
N GLU A 248 -5.31 -9.86 -13.44
CA GLU A 248 -5.14 -8.52 -14.03
C GLU A 248 -4.70 -8.58 -15.49
N GLN A 249 -3.84 -9.54 -15.85
CA GLN A 249 -3.46 -9.76 -17.25
C GLN A 249 -4.66 -10.20 -18.12
N ILE A 250 -5.54 -11.04 -17.57
CA ILE A 250 -6.78 -11.44 -18.25
C ILE A 250 -7.68 -10.22 -18.47
N ILE A 251 -7.82 -9.34 -17.46
CA ILE A 251 -8.57 -8.08 -17.57
C ILE A 251 -7.95 -7.18 -18.65
N ASP A 252 -6.64 -6.98 -18.66
CA ASP A 252 -5.94 -6.15 -19.64
C ASP A 252 -6.13 -6.66 -21.06
N ASN A 253 -6.02 -7.97 -21.26
CA ASN A 253 -6.29 -8.60 -22.56
C ASN A 253 -7.73 -8.35 -23.01
N LYS A 254 -8.69 -8.49 -22.11
CA LYS A 254 -10.11 -8.24 -22.39
C LYS A 254 -10.38 -6.77 -22.73
N LEU A 255 -9.78 -5.84 -22.02
CA LEU A 255 -9.87 -4.41 -22.30
C LEU A 255 -9.31 -4.08 -23.69
N ASN A 256 -8.15 -4.64 -24.03
CA ASN A 256 -7.53 -4.48 -25.34
C ASN A 256 -8.37 -5.07 -26.48
N GLU A 257 -8.98 -6.24 -26.27
CA GLU A 257 -9.92 -6.83 -27.23
C GLU A 257 -11.13 -5.92 -27.46
N LEU A 258 -11.75 -5.41 -26.40
CA LEU A 258 -12.92 -4.53 -26.48
C LEU A 258 -12.58 -3.19 -27.14
N ALA A 259 -11.39 -2.63 -26.87
CA ALA A 259 -10.93 -1.42 -27.52
C ALA A 259 -10.73 -1.63 -29.03
N LYS A 260 -10.13 -2.75 -29.45
CA LYS A 260 -9.88 -3.10 -30.86
C LYS A 260 -11.15 -3.50 -31.62
N ALA A 261 -12.12 -4.11 -30.96
CA ALA A 261 -13.37 -4.55 -31.59
C ALA A 261 -14.33 -3.38 -31.91
N SER A 262 -14.03 -2.16 -31.47
CA SER A 262 -14.84 -0.98 -31.76
C SER A 262 -14.65 -0.54 -33.21
N PRO A 263 -15.73 -0.20 -33.94
CA PRO A 263 -15.65 0.36 -35.28
C PRO A 263 -15.01 1.75 -35.33
N THR A 264 -14.99 2.46 -34.20
CA THR A 264 -14.29 3.74 -34.02
C THR A 264 -13.07 3.55 -33.12
N PRO A 265 -11.94 4.21 -33.43
CA PRO A 265 -10.75 4.13 -32.55
C PRO A 265 -11.10 4.56 -31.13
N ARG A 266 -10.81 3.71 -30.16
CA ARG A 266 -10.94 4.02 -28.73
C ARG A 266 -9.83 3.35 -27.93
N THR A 267 -9.55 3.92 -26.77
CA THR A 267 -8.54 3.43 -25.86
C THR A 267 -9.16 2.49 -24.81
N THR A 268 -8.33 1.77 -24.07
CA THR A 268 -8.77 1.01 -22.90
C THR A 268 -9.36 1.92 -21.83
N ALA A 269 -8.89 3.16 -21.71
CA ALA A 269 -9.46 4.16 -20.80
C ALA A 269 -10.90 4.53 -21.16
N ASP A 270 -11.21 4.64 -22.47
CA ASP A 270 -12.59 4.89 -22.92
C ASP A 270 -13.50 3.72 -22.56
N VAL A 271 -13.03 2.49 -22.73
CA VAL A 271 -13.78 1.27 -22.36
C VAL A 271 -14.07 1.23 -20.86
N LEU A 272 -13.08 1.58 -20.03
CA LEU A 272 -13.23 1.65 -18.57
C LEU A 272 -14.23 2.74 -18.18
N GLN A 273 -14.13 3.92 -18.78
CA GLN A 273 -15.05 5.03 -18.50
C GLN A 273 -16.49 4.69 -18.86
N GLU A 274 -16.73 4.11 -20.02
CA GLU A 274 -18.08 3.66 -20.42
C GLU A 274 -18.65 2.62 -19.46
N ARG A 275 -17.81 1.66 -19.05
CA ARG A 275 -18.21 0.63 -18.07
C ARG A 275 -18.56 1.29 -16.73
N ALA A 276 -17.73 2.23 -16.26
CA ALA A 276 -17.98 2.95 -15.02
C ALA A 276 -19.30 3.70 -15.06
N GLN A 277 -19.61 4.38 -16.14
CA GLN A 277 -20.89 5.09 -16.33
C GLN A 277 -22.07 4.11 -16.31
N ALA A 278 -21.97 2.99 -17.04
CA ALA A 278 -23.02 1.98 -17.08
C ALA A 278 -23.26 1.30 -15.71
N MET A 279 -22.21 1.06 -14.94
CA MET A 279 -22.33 0.49 -13.59
C MET A 279 -22.93 1.48 -12.61
N GLN A 280 -22.47 2.73 -12.60
CA GLN A 280 -22.99 3.81 -11.74
C GLN A 280 -24.48 4.10 -12.00
N ALA A 281 -24.94 3.95 -13.24
CA ALA A 281 -26.35 4.11 -13.60
C ALA A 281 -27.25 3.02 -12.98
N LYS A 282 -26.68 1.84 -12.70
CA LYS A 282 -27.40 0.68 -12.13
C LYS A 282 -27.19 0.50 -10.64
N ASP A 283 -26.07 0.99 -10.12
CA ASP A 283 -25.66 0.84 -8.71
C ASP A 283 -25.45 2.22 -8.07
N PRO A 284 -26.45 2.71 -7.32
CA PRO A 284 -26.32 3.98 -6.60
C PRO A 284 -25.19 3.99 -5.56
N ALA A 285 -24.87 2.85 -4.93
CA ALA A 285 -23.82 2.77 -3.93
C ALA A 285 -22.44 2.99 -4.59
N LEU A 286 -22.20 2.36 -5.74
CA LEU A 286 -20.99 2.58 -6.53
C LEU A 286 -20.91 4.04 -7.03
N ARG A 287 -22.03 4.61 -7.47
CA ARG A 287 -22.11 6.01 -7.89
C ARG A 287 -21.65 6.95 -6.78
N PHE A 288 -22.19 6.79 -5.57
CA PHE A 288 -21.84 7.64 -4.44
C PHE A 288 -20.41 7.41 -3.95
N LEU A 289 -19.91 6.17 -4.00
CA LEU A 289 -18.54 5.85 -3.69
C LEU A 289 -17.56 6.61 -4.61
N ILE A 290 -17.80 6.56 -5.92
CA ILE A 290 -16.95 7.25 -6.90
C ILE A 290 -17.07 8.77 -6.76
N GLN A 291 -18.28 9.30 -6.55
CA GLN A 291 -18.51 10.72 -6.31
C GLN A 291 -17.83 11.21 -5.03
N GLU A 292 -17.91 10.45 -3.95
CA GLU A 292 -17.25 10.80 -2.69
C GLU A 292 -15.74 10.89 -2.85
N TYR A 293 -15.15 9.98 -3.64
CA TYR A 293 -13.72 10.04 -3.90
C TYR A 293 -13.34 11.25 -4.75
N HIS A 294 -14.10 11.53 -5.81
CA HIS A 294 -13.95 12.73 -6.63
C HIS A 294 -14.00 14.02 -5.78
N ASP A 295 -15.04 14.15 -4.98
CA ASP A 295 -15.22 15.32 -4.12
C ASP A 295 -14.17 15.38 -3.00
N GLY A 296 -13.72 14.21 -2.50
CA GLY A 296 -12.65 14.10 -1.51
C GLY A 296 -11.30 14.60 -2.01
N LEU A 297 -10.94 14.28 -3.25
CA LEU A 297 -9.73 14.81 -3.90
C LEU A 297 -9.80 16.34 -4.04
N LEU A 298 -10.95 16.86 -4.47
CA LEU A 298 -11.18 18.30 -4.58
C LEU A 298 -11.09 19.00 -3.21
N LEU A 299 -11.74 18.42 -2.19
CA LEU A 299 -11.70 18.92 -0.82
C LEU A 299 -10.29 18.97 -0.27
N TYR A 300 -9.52 17.90 -0.48
CA TYR A 300 -8.12 17.84 -0.03
C TYR A 300 -7.29 18.95 -0.67
N GLU A 301 -7.31 19.03 -2.00
CA GLU A 301 -6.47 19.96 -2.74
C GLU A 301 -6.80 21.42 -2.43
N ILE A 302 -8.08 21.77 -2.39
CA ILE A 302 -8.48 23.14 -2.09
C ILE A 302 -8.19 23.52 -0.64
N SER A 303 -8.39 22.58 0.32
CA SER A 303 -8.09 22.82 1.74
C SER A 303 -6.59 22.98 1.95
N ASN A 304 -5.78 22.18 1.29
CA ASN A 304 -4.32 22.27 1.32
C ASN A 304 -3.85 23.66 0.88
N ARG A 305 -4.30 24.12 -0.29
CA ARG A 305 -3.92 25.44 -0.85
C ARG A 305 -4.42 26.61 -0.03
N THR A 306 -5.64 26.52 0.46
CA THR A 306 -6.32 27.67 1.08
C THR A 306 -6.01 27.79 2.58
N VAL A 307 -5.85 26.65 3.28
CA VAL A 307 -5.74 26.61 4.74
C VAL A 307 -4.43 26.01 5.22
N TRP A 308 -4.12 24.76 4.83
CA TRP A 308 -3.05 24.01 5.50
C TRP A 308 -1.66 24.52 5.17
N GLU A 309 -1.36 24.73 3.88
CA GLU A 309 -0.07 25.30 3.47
C GLU A 309 0.09 26.73 4.00
N LYS A 310 -0.98 27.52 3.97
CA LYS A 310 -0.97 28.87 4.52
C LYS A 310 -0.69 28.85 6.02
N ALA A 311 -1.43 28.02 6.78
CA ALA A 311 -1.23 27.87 8.21
C ALA A 311 0.19 27.39 8.56
N ALA A 312 0.80 26.52 7.75
CA ALA A 312 2.13 26.00 7.98
C ALA A 312 3.26 26.98 7.67
N LYS A 313 3.07 27.87 6.67
CA LYS A 313 4.12 28.72 6.08
C LYS A 313 4.02 30.21 6.47
N ASP A 314 2.86 30.67 6.93
CA ASP A 314 2.63 32.08 7.30
C ASP A 314 3.24 32.43 8.67
N GLU A 315 4.54 32.61 8.70
CA GLU A 315 5.30 32.94 9.94
C GLU A 315 4.82 34.22 10.63
N GLU A 316 4.39 35.21 9.87
CA GLU A 316 3.87 36.48 10.42
C GLU A 316 2.49 36.29 11.02
N GLY A 317 1.60 35.62 10.31
CA GLY A 317 0.27 35.26 10.79
C GLY A 317 0.31 34.41 12.05
N LEU A 318 1.19 33.41 12.08
CA LEU A 318 1.40 32.55 13.26
C LEU A 318 1.90 33.34 14.47
N ARG A 319 2.88 34.23 14.29
CA ARG A 319 3.39 35.09 15.38
C ARG A 319 2.32 36.06 15.88
N TYR A 320 1.58 36.66 14.96
CA TYR A 320 0.48 37.54 15.32
C TYR A 320 -0.60 36.78 16.09
N TYR A 321 -1.02 35.62 15.60
CA TYR A 321 -1.99 34.77 16.24
C TYR A 321 -1.57 34.33 17.65
N PHE A 322 -0.30 33.87 17.80
CA PHE A 322 0.26 33.52 19.09
C PHE A 322 0.22 34.71 20.08
N ASN A 323 0.69 35.88 19.65
CA ASN A 323 0.73 37.06 20.54
C ASN A 323 -0.66 37.50 20.99
N LYS A 324 -1.65 37.45 20.10
CA LYS A 324 -3.03 37.77 20.40
C LYS A 324 -3.68 36.76 21.38
N ASN A 325 -3.29 35.50 21.28
CA ASN A 325 -3.88 34.38 22.03
C ASN A 325 -2.92 33.82 23.10
N LYS A 326 -1.87 34.52 23.47
CA LYS A 326 -0.78 34.03 24.32
C LYS A 326 -1.23 33.38 25.63
N LYS A 327 -2.30 33.85 26.25
CA LYS A 327 -2.84 33.28 27.48
C LYS A 327 -3.37 31.86 27.29
N ARG A 328 -3.85 31.52 26.11
CA ARG A 328 -4.37 30.19 25.77
C ARG A 328 -3.27 29.12 25.80
N TYR A 329 -2.01 29.53 25.55
CA TYR A 329 -0.87 28.63 25.48
C TYR A 329 -0.09 28.56 26.81
N ALA A 330 -0.68 29.06 27.93
CA ALA A 330 -0.06 28.92 29.23
C ALA A 330 0.15 27.42 29.57
N TRP A 331 1.31 27.12 30.14
CA TRP A 331 1.62 25.76 30.58
C TRP A 331 1.08 25.53 31.99
N ASP A 332 0.73 24.29 32.29
CA ASP A 332 0.35 23.79 33.60
C ASP A 332 1.49 23.74 34.60
N GLY A 333 2.73 23.85 34.15
CA GLY A 333 3.96 23.86 34.93
C GLY A 333 5.16 24.38 34.14
N ALA A 334 6.25 24.66 34.84
CA ALA A 334 7.48 25.08 34.17
C ALA A 334 8.02 24.01 33.23
N ARG A 335 8.57 24.43 32.10
CA ARG A 335 9.25 23.55 31.14
C ARG A 335 10.69 23.94 30.96
N PHE A 336 11.53 22.96 30.59
CA PHE A 336 12.92 23.18 30.24
C PHE A 336 13.06 23.33 28.73
N LYS A 337 13.42 24.53 28.24
CA LYS A 337 13.79 24.76 26.84
C LYS A 337 15.29 24.59 26.69
N GLY A 338 15.71 23.57 25.96
CA GLY A 338 17.12 23.24 25.85
C GLY A 338 17.41 22.01 25.01
N ILE A 339 18.62 21.53 25.18
CA ILE A 339 19.10 20.32 24.52
C ILE A 339 19.68 19.36 25.55
N VAL A 340 19.34 18.08 25.43
CA VAL A 340 19.97 16.97 26.15
C VAL A 340 21.12 16.48 25.30
N CYS A 341 22.28 16.37 25.87
CA CYS A 341 23.49 15.88 25.20
C CYS A 341 23.97 14.59 25.86
N TYR A 342 24.21 13.58 25.05
CA TYR A 342 24.86 12.32 25.38
C TYR A 342 26.23 12.35 24.68
N ALA A 343 27.32 12.47 25.43
CA ALA A 343 28.66 12.73 24.91
C ALA A 343 29.66 11.63 25.27
N LYS A 344 30.66 11.41 24.43
CA LYS A 344 31.78 10.48 24.71
C LYS A 344 32.69 10.98 25.82
N SER A 345 32.78 12.31 26.03
CA SER A 345 33.64 12.88 27.05
C SER A 345 33.06 14.16 27.68
N LYS A 346 33.55 14.50 28.88
CA LYS A 346 33.28 15.79 29.55
C LYS A 346 33.76 16.99 28.73
N ALA A 347 34.86 16.82 27.98
CA ALA A 347 35.38 17.84 27.09
C ALA A 347 34.39 18.14 25.93
N ASP A 348 33.81 17.12 25.34
CA ASP A 348 32.79 17.27 24.27
C ASP A 348 31.55 18.01 24.79
N LEU A 349 31.05 17.64 25.96
CA LEU A 349 29.87 18.32 26.55
C LEU A 349 30.18 19.80 26.88
N LYS A 350 31.39 20.12 27.38
CA LYS A 350 31.83 21.49 27.64
C LYS A 350 31.96 22.31 26.36
N ALA A 351 32.52 21.70 25.30
CA ALA A 351 32.63 22.32 23.98
C ALA A 351 31.26 22.57 23.34
N ALA A 352 30.33 21.59 23.40
CA ALA A 352 28.97 21.76 22.96
C ALA A 352 28.27 22.95 23.64
N LYS A 353 28.39 23.06 24.96
CA LYS A 353 27.81 24.18 25.74
C LYS A 353 28.37 25.54 25.29
N LYS A 354 29.69 25.63 25.00
CA LYS A 354 30.30 26.86 24.52
C LYS A 354 29.79 27.23 23.12
N MET A 355 29.64 26.22 22.24
CA MET A 355 29.23 26.41 20.85
C MET A 355 27.78 26.95 20.75
N VAL A 356 26.82 26.33 21.42
CA VAL A 356 25.40 26.70 21.26
C VAL A 356 25.05 28.02 22.00
N LYS A 357 25.92 28.55 22.85
CA LYS A 357 25.62 29.74 23.68
C LYS A 357 25.23 30.97 22.85
N ASN A 358 25.80 31.13 21.68
CA ASN A 358 25.62 32.31 20.81
C ASN A 358 24.80 32.00 19.57
N LEU A 359 24.23 30.78 19.47
CA LEU A 359 23.40 30.37 18.33
C LEU A 359 21.89 30.47 18.64
N PRO A 360 21.08 30.75 17.64
CA PRO A 360 19.62 30.58 17.74
C PRO A 360 19.26 29.15 18.15
N PHE A 361 18.24 29.00 18.97
CA PHE A 361 17.87 27.70 19.52
C PHE A 361 17.56 26.64 18.43
N ASN A 362 16.95 27.04 17.31
CA ASN A 362 16.65 26.17 16.18
C ASN A 362 17.88 25.58 15.49
N GLU A 363 19.05 26.21 15.61
CA GLU A 363 20.29 25.77 14.98
C GLU A 363 21.13 24.80 15.83
N TRP A 364 20.80 24.65 17.12
CA TRP A 364 21.63 23.91 18.07
C TRP A 364 21.93 22.47 17.65
N ASN A 365 20.89 21.72 17.20
CA ASN A 365 21.07 20.32 16.78
C ASN A 365 22.04 20.18 15.61
N GLU A 366 21.84 21.00 14.59
CA GLU A 366 22.62 20.91 13.36
C GLU A 366 24.07 21.37 13.60
N ALA A 367 24.27 22.42 14.39
CA ALA A 367 25.60 22.87 14.77
C ALA A 367 26.37 21.79 15.53
N LEU A 368 25.73 21.14 16.51
CA LEU A 368 26.37 20.04 17.25
C LEU A 368 26.63 18.83 16.36
N ARG A 369 25.68 18.45 15.50
CA ARG A 369 25.87 17.35 14.56
C ARG A 369 27.08 17.58 13.66
N LYS A 370 27.19 18.74 13.05
CA LYS A 370 28.31 19.09 12.14
C LYS A 370 29.67 19.16 12.84
N ALA A 371 29.71 19.66 14.08
CA ALA A 371 30.98 19.90 14.78
C ALA A 371 31.53 18.65 15.49
N PHE A 372 30.67 17.72 15.89
CA PHE A 372 31.08 16.58 16.73
C PHE A 372 30.93 15.24 16.07
N ASN A 373 30.22 15.14 14.92
CA ASN A 373 29.92 13.88 14.27
C ASN A 373 30.37 13.89 12.81
N ASN A 374 30.83 12.74 12.33
CA ASN A 374 31.13 12.46 10.92
C ASN A 374 30.66 11.03 10.59
N ASP A 375 30.87 10.58 9.37
CA ASP A 375 30.40 9.27 8.87
C ASP A 375 30.98 8.08 9.65
N SER A 376 32.17 8.26 10.25
CA SER A 376 32.87 7.20 10.98
C SER A 376 32.70 7.31 12.50
N THR A 377 32.40 8.48 13.03
CA THR A 377 32.40 8.73 14.47
C THR A 377 31.29 9.66 14.91
N VAL A 378 30.48 9.20 15.85
CA VAL A 378 29.49 10.01 16.57
C VAL A 378 30.04 10.30 17.97
N ARG A 379 30.35 11.58 18.27
CA ARG A 379 30.86 12.01 19.57
C ARG A 379 29.79 12.56 20.48
N ILE A 380 28.73 13.15 19.93
CA ILE A 380 27.56 13.67 20.67
C ILE A 380 26.26 13.22 19.99
N LYS A 381 25.38 12.62 20.77
CA LYS A 381 23.93 12.54 20.45
C LYS A 381 23.23 13.67 21.18
N ALA A 382 22.33 14.35 20.50
CA ALA A 382 21.66 15.52 21.05
C ALA A 382 20.15 15.49 20.76
N GLU A 383 19.34 15.79 21.78
CA GLU A 383 17.89 15.89 21.71
C GLU A 383 17.47 17.30 22.12
N ARG A 384 16.99 18.09 21.17
CA ARG A 384 16.53 19.46 21.40
C ARG A 384 15.03 19.49 21.60
N GLY A 385 14.55 20.23 22.60
CA GLY A 385 13.12 20.32 22.87
C GLY A 385 12.73 21.33 23.96
N VAL A 386 11.42 21.33 24.20
CA VAL A 386 10.77 22.02 25.32
C VAL A 386 10.15 20.92 26.18
N PHE A 387 10.85 20.51 27.22
CA PHE A 387 10.54 19.34 28.05
C PHE A 387 9.72 19.75 29.29
N LYS A 388 8.65 19.03 29.55
CA LYS A 388 7.99 19.04 30.87
C LYS A 388 8.62 18.00 31.80
N LEU A 389 8.29 18.06 33.06
CA LEU A 389 8.65 17.01 34.01
C LEU A 389 8.10 15.67 33.56
N GLY A 390 8.95 14.64 33.51
CA GLY A 390 8.64 13.28 33.06
C GLY A 390 8.95 12.99 31.59
N ASP A 391 9.28 13.99 30.78
CA ASP A 391 9.57 13.78 29.34
C ASP A 391 10.96 13.16 29.10
N ASN A 392 11.96 13.53 29.94
CA ASN A 392 13.33 13.03 29.78
C ASN A 392 14.04 12.93 31.14
N PRO A 393 14.55 11.75 31.53
CA PRO A 393 15.18 11.54 32.83
C PRO A 393 16.37 12.46 33.11
N VAL A 394 17.16 12.81 32.09
CA VAL A 394 18.31 13.71 32.23
C VAL A 394 17.84 15.13 32.54
N VAL A 395 16.77 15.58 31.89
CA VAL A 395 16.15 16.88 32.17
C VAL A 395 15.55 16.89 33.57
N ASP A 396 14.89 15.82 33.97
CA ASP A 396 14.30 15.70 35.31
C ASP A 396 15.36 15.80 36.38
N ARG A 397 16.49 15.11 36.25
CA ARG A 397 17.62 15.18 37.17
C ARG A 397 18.28 16.56 37.17
N ASP A 398 18.69 17.04 35.98
CA ASP A 398 19.59 18.19 35.88
C ASP A 398 18.87 19.53 35.93
N ALA A 399 17.71 19.62 35.32
CA ALA A 399 16.92 20.86 35.29
C ALA A 399 15.85 20.91 36.38
N PHE A 400 15.08 19.81 36.60
CA PHE A 400 14.02 19.79 37.59
C PHE A 400 14.45 19.31 38.98
N LYS A 401 15.70 18.84 39.13
CA LYS A 401 16.32 18.41 40.41
C LYS A 401 15.60 17.21 41.05
N GLN A 402 15.05 16.33 40.19
CA GLN A 402 14.43 15.08 40.64
C GLN A 402 15.47 13.99 40.87
N LYS A 403 15.19 13.07 41.81
CA LYS A 403 15.99 11.86 42.01
C LYS A 403 15.55 10.79 41.01
N VAL A 404 16.14 10.82 39.83
CA VAL A 404 15.83 9.86 38.75
C VAL A 404 17.09 9.12 38.35
N ALA A 405 17.01 7.78 38.21
CA ALA A 405 18.07 6.98 37.66
C ALA A 405 18.16 7.20 36.14
N ILE A 406 19.38 7.42 35.64
CA ILE A 406 19.65 7.51 34.22
C ILE A 406 20.32 6.19 33.81
N LYS A 407 19.83 5.59 32.73
CA LYS A 407 20.44 4.38 32.18
C LYS A 407 21.82 4.71 31.63
N ASP A 408 22.82 3.98 32.10
CA ASP A 408 24.19 4.14 31.59
C ASP A 408 24.29 3.67 30.13
N ASP A 409 24.97 4.48 29.33
CA ASP A 409 25.34 4.13 27.95
C ASP A 409 26.87 4.14 27.85
N ALA A 410 27.46 2.95 27.71
CA ALA A 410 28.92 2.81 27.59
C ALA A 410 29.53 3.61 26.43
N ASN A 411 28.75 3.84 25.37
CA ASN A 411 29.20 4.63 24.21
C ASN A 411 29.12 6.14 24.45
N PHE A 412 28.25 6.59 25.39
CA PHE A 412 28.06 8.00 25.73
C PHE A 412 27.94 8.17 27.25
N PRO A 413 29.04 7.93 28.00
CA PRO A 413 29.00 7.88 29.45
C PRO A 413 28.78 9.23 30.13
N VAL A 414 28.82 10.32 29.36
CA VAL A 414 28.64 11.67 29.89
C VAL A 414 27.35 12.27 29.36
N VAL A 415 26.41 12.53 30.26
CA VAL A 415 25.10 13.11 29.91
C VAL A 415 24.87 14.41 30.66
N GLY A 416 24.19 15.36 30.01
CA GLY A 416 23.84 16.63 30.64
C GLY A 416 22.97 17.49 29.76
N VAL A 417 22.45 18.58 30.31
CA VAL A 417 21.55 19.50 29.63
C VAL A 417 22.17 20.87 29.43
N ILE A 418 21.77 21.54 28.34
CA ILE A 418 22.13 22.91 28.03
C ILE A 418 20.83 23.65 27.72
N GLY A 419 20.48 24.67 28.49
CA GLY A 419 19.22 25.40 28.31
C GLY A 419 18.78 26.10 29.58
N LYS A 420 17.49 26.44 29.65
CA LYS A 420 16.88 27.15 30.79
C LYS A 420 15.47 26.73 31.04
N LYS A 421 15.01 26.84 32.29
CA LYS A 421 13.60 26.68 32.65
C LYS A 421 12.81 27.95 32.28
N LEU A 422 11.63 27.74 31.72
CA LEU A 422 10.65 28.75 31.41
C LEU A 422 9.36 28.45 32.18
N LYS A 423 8.71 29.49 32.72
CA LYS A 423 7.42 29.36 33.42
C LYS A 423 6.22 29.35 32.46
N ALA A 424 6.41 29.94 31.28
CA ALA A 424 5.41 30.03 30.22
C ALA A 424 6.11 30.15 28.86
N PRO A 425 5.43 29.85 27.75
CA PRO A 425 5.97 30.08 26.40
C PRO A 425 6.35 31.54 26.20
N LYS A 426 7.56 31.78 25.69
CA LYS A 426 8.05 33.12 25.37
C LYS A 426 7.89 33.45 23.89
N GLU A 427 8.09 32.46 23.06
CA GLU A 427 8.05 32.55 21.61
C GLU A 427 7.02 31.57 21.06
N MET A 428 6.51 31.85 19.88
CA MET A 428 5.57 30.98 19.16
C MET A 428 6.15 29.56 18.99
N ASP A 429 7.46 29.45 18.70
CA ASP A 429 8.14 28.16 18.52
C ASP A 429 8.15 27.27 19.77
N ASP A 430 7.93 27.84 20.96
CA ASP A 430 7.85 27.04 22.20
C ASP A 430 6.56 26.16 22.24
N VAL A 431 5.56 26.52 21.43
CA VAL A 431 4.25 25.88 21.32
C VAL A 431 3.77 25.80 19.87
N ARG A 432 4.69 25.81 18.90
CA ARG A 432 4.42 25.96 17.46
C ARG A 432 3.31 25.02 16.97
N ALA A 433 3.37 23.74 17.34
CA ALA A 433 2.37 22.76 16.87
C ALA A 433 0.94 23.12 17.29
N LEU A 434 0.77 23.62 18.53
CA LEU A 434 -0.54 24.06 19.03
C LEU A 434 -1.00 25.34 18.31
N VAL A 435 -0.08 26.29 18.10
CA VAL A 435 -0.40 27.55 17.40
C VAL A 435 -0.79 27.29 15.96
N VAL A 436 -0.06 26.42 15.26
CA VAL A 436 -0.39 26.05 13.87
C VAL A 436 -1.77 25.40 13.79
N ALA A 437 -2.09 24.46 14.69
CA ALA A 437 -3.39 23.80 14.72
C ALA A 437 -4.54 24.79 14.98
N ASP A 438 -4.41 25.66 15.96
CA ASP A 438 -5.42 26.67 16.30
C ASP A 438 -5.56 27.73 15.20
N PHE A 439 -4.45 28.12 14.57
CA PHE A 439 -4.46 29.07 13.46
C PHE A 439 -5.11 28.46 12.22
N GLN A 440 -4.81 27.20 11.93
CA GLN A 440 -5.46 26.45 10.87
C GLN A 440 -6.99 26.37 11.08
N GLU A 441 -7.44 26.05 12.29
CA GLU A 441 -8.87 26.03 12.64
C GLU A 441 -9.53 27.41 12.43
N THR A 442 -8.82 28.46 12.77
CA THR A 442 -9.31 29.84 12.58
C THR A 442 -9.44 30.19 11.11
N LEU A 443 -8.41 29.92 10.31
CA LEU A 443 -8.44 30.13 8.86
C LEU A 443 -9.57 29.35 8.19
N GLU A 444 -9.77 28.10 8.62
CA GLU A 444 -10.85 27.27 8.08
C GLU A 444 -12.23 27.82 8.39
N LYS A 445 -12.47 28.28 9.64
CA LYS A 445 -13.75 28.91 10.03
C LYS A 445 -14.02 30.20 9.26
N GLU A 446 -13.00 31.03 9.08
CA GLU A 446 -13.12 32.26 8.29
C GLU A 446 -13.41 31.95 6.82
N TRP A 447 -12.70 31.01 6.23
CA TRP A 447 -12.92 30.57 4.86
C TRP A 447 -14.33 30.02 4.63
N VAL A 448 -14.82 29.12 5.51
CA VAL A 448 -16.19 28.59 5.40
C VAL A 448 -17.23 29.71 5.53
N LYS A 449 -17.01 30.69 6.43
CA LYS A 449 -17.88 31.86 6.56
C LYS A 449 -17.94 32.68 5.25
N ASP A 450 -16.82 32.83 4.58
CA ASP A 450 -16.76 33.56 3.30
C ASP A 450 -17.37 32.75 2.14
N LEU A 451 -17.18 31.44 2.11
CA LEU A 451 -17.87 30.55 1.16
C LEU A 451 -19.40 30.63 1.30
N ARG A 452 -19.91 30.68 2.54
CA ARG A 452 -21.37 30.86 2.82
C ARG A 452 -21.93 32.21 2.37
N LYS A 453 -21.08 33.23 2.26
CA LYS A 453 -21.50 34.53 1.66
C LYS A 453 -21.47 34.46 0.14
N GLN A 454 -20.50 33.72 -0.43
CA GLN A 454 -20.27 33.64 -1.86
C GLN A 454 -21.25 32.71 -2.56
N TYR A 455 -21.57 31.56 -1.93
CA TYR A 455 -22.40 30.51 -2.52
C TYR A 455 -23.75 30.40 -1.80
N LYS A 456 -24.83 30.43 -2.58
CA LYS A 456 -26.19 30.25 -2.04
C LYS A 456 -26.36 28.78 -1.59
N VAL A 457 -26.86 28.61 -0.37
CA VAL A 457 -27.25 27.32 0.21
C VAL A 457 -28.74 27.33 0.50
N GLU A 458 -29.47 26.36 0.01
CA GLU A 458 -30.88 26.16 0.26
C GLU A 458 -31.10 24.71 0.75
N VAL A 459 -31.62 24.53 1.95
CA VAL A 459 -31.95 23.21 2.53
C VAL A 459 -33.44 23.00 2.49
N ASN A 460 -33.88 21.87 1.95
CA ASN A 460 -35.28 21.46 1.95
C ASN A 460 -35.61 20.72 3.27
N GLU A 461 -36.11 21.47 4.24
CA GLU A 461 -36.45 20.96 5.56
C GLU A 461 -37.52 19.85 5.55
N ALA A 462 -38.42 19.84 4.54
CA ALA A 462 -39.41 18.81 4.41
C ALA A 462 -38.77 17.48 4.01
N VAL A 463 -37.84 17.50 3.04
CA VAL A 463 -37.06 16.32 2.60
C VAL A 463 -36.10 15.88 3.70
N LEU A 464 -35.47 16.82 4.41
CA LEU A 464 -34.53 16.52 5.49
C LEU A 464 -35.18 15.68 6.61
N LYS A 465 -36.46 15.94 6.93
CA LYS A 465 -37.22 15.16 7.93
C LYS A 465 -37.49 13.71 7.51
N THR A 466 -37.32 13.36 6.23
CA THR A 466 -37.54 12.01 5.69
C THR A 466 -36.25 11.16 5.65
N VAL A 467 -35.11 11.71 6.01
CA VAL A 467 -33.84 11.00 6.04
C VAL A 467 -33.95 9.73 6.89
N ASN A 468 -33.61 8.57 6.28
CA ASN A 468 -33.74 7.22 6.86
C ASN A 468 -35.17 6.85 7.34
N LYS A 469 -36.22 7.41 6.74
CA LYS A 469 -37.62 7.17 7.13
C LYS A 469 -38.53 6.79 5.95
N HIS A 470 -37.98 6.31 4.84
CA HIS A 470 -38.72 5.95 3.63
C HIS A 470 -38.51 4.51 3.22
#